data_acbf6520535563a430bd33b8f97ed1a4
#
_entry.id   acbf6520535563a430bd33b8f97ed1a4
#
_cell.length_a   1.000
_cell.length_b   1.000
_cell.length_c   1.000
_cell.angle_alpha   90.00
_cell.angle_beta   90.00
_cell.angle_gamma   90.00
#
_symmetry.space_group_name_H-M   'P 1'
#
loop_
_entity.id
_entity.type
_entity.pdbx_description
1 polymer ?
#
loop_
_entity_poly.entity_id
_entity_poly.type
_entity_poly.pdbx_seq_one_letter_code
_entity_poly.pdbx_strand_id
1 'polypeptide(L)'
;EKVTKGKSGVEKEEIERRAMRETKIAQGLLMRKAESYNPVQDDVELVSILRRRIFSKVDKEEAKKVAEAYQEFYGSPGPRGLIPNDALGKNAKERMVDDYPFHPKTISLIRDKLGQAPKFMQTRGSLLLMTYAVRNILEVKKKPQLIHPSHLDPRDTNIRELLAKRVFDDGRLENAIHTELVGKGEGARAQRIDQVFGTDIGSRITASILLESALVGVRG
;
A
#
# COMPACT_ATOMS: atom_id res chain seq x y z
N GLU A 1 -55.22 -34.27 22.44
CA GLU A 1 -55.68 -32.97 21.83
C GLU A 1 -55.41 -31.81 22.79
N LYS A 2 -54.49 -30.96 22.49
CA LYS A 2 -54.60 -29.52 22.57
C LYS A 2 -53.22 -28.85 22.57
N VAL A 3 -52.88 -28.31 21.42
CA VAL A 3 -52.63 -26.90 21.19
C VAL A 3 -51.34 -26.39 21.83
N THR A 4 -50.24 -26.45 21.12
CA THR A 4 -49.15 -25.51 21.20
C THR A 4 -49.51 -24.30 20.36
N LYS A 5 -50.16 -23.28 20.96
CA LYS A 5 -50.34 -21.96 20.37
C LYS A 5 -49.03 -21.21 20.36
N GLY A 6 -48.73 -20.63 19.22
CA GLY A 6 -47.50 -19.91 18.91
C GLY A 6 -47.24 -18.75 19.85
N LYS A 7 -45.96 -18.58 20.13
CA LYS A 7 -45.43 -17.36 20.69
C LYS A 7 -45.76 -16.21 19.73
N SER A 8 -46.31 -15.11 20.27
CA SER A 8 -46.80 -13.99 19.47
C SER A 8 -45.66 -13.40 18.63
N GLY A 9 -45.96 -12.84 17.47
CA GLY A 9 -44.95 -12.25 16.58
C GLY A 9 -44.09 -11.19 17.27
N VAL A 10 -44.61 -10.53 18.31
CA VAL A 10 -43.92 -9.56 19.15
C VAL A 10 -42.74 -10.18 19.93
N GLU A 11 -42.89 -11.38 20.49
CA GLU A 11 -41.80 -12.05 21.20
C GLU A 11 -40.67 -12.51 20.26
N LYS A 12 -40.98 -12.89 19.02
CA LYS A 12 -39.96 -13.21 18.01
C LYS A 12 -39.18 -11.99 17.57
N GLU A 13 -39.86 -10.88 17.31
CA GLU A 13 -39.18 -9.62 16.95
C GLU A 13 -38.31 -9.09 18.10
N GLU A 14 -38.71 -9.28 19.34
CA GLU A 14 -37.93 -8.83 20.49
C GLU A 14 -36.67 -9.67 20.69
N ILE A 15 -36.75 -10.99 20.45
CA ILE A 15 -35.61 -11.91 20.49
C ILE A 15 -34.64 -11.59 19.34
N GLU A 16 -35.12 -11.33 18.13
CA GLU A 16 -34.29 -10.94 16.97
C GLU A 16 -33.60 -9.60 17.19
N ARG A 17 -34.30 -8.60 17.74
CA ARG A 17 -33.72 -7.30 18.08
C ARG A 17 -32.64 -7.43 19.20
N ARG A 18 -32.84 -8.31 20.15
CA ARG A 18 -31.88 -8.57 21.23
C ARG A 18 -30.61 -9.28 20.67
N ALA A 19 -30.79 -10.30 19.86
CA ALA A 19 -29.69 -11.01 19.19
C ALA A 19 -28.90 -10.06 18.27
N MET A 20 -29.60 -9.17 17.55
CA MET A 20 -28.95 -8.16 16.69
C MET A 20 -28.15 -7.11 17.50
N ARG A 21 -28.64 -6.69 18.67
CA ARG A 21 -27.92 -5.81 19.58
C ARG A 21 -26.68 -6.48 20.16
N GLU A 22 -26.80 -7.73 20.62
CA GLU A 22 -25.68 -8.50 21.18
C GLU A 22 -24.60 -8.76 20.12
N THR A 23 -25.00 -9.06 18.87
CA THR A 23 -24.07 -9.22 17.75
C THR A 23 -23.36 -7.91 17.41
N LYS A 24 -24.06 -6.77 17.42
CA LYS A 24 -23.44 -5.45 17.22
C LYS A 24 -22.49 -5.07 18.35
N ILE A 25 -22.83 -5.39 19.59
CA ILE A 25 -21.97 -5.13 20.76
C ILE A 25 -20.72 -6.03 20.68
N ALA A 26 -20.90 -7.32 20.37
CA ALA A 26 -19.78 -8.25 20.19
C ALA A 26 -18.86 -7.85 19.03
N GLN A 27 -19.43 -7.42 17.89
CA GLN A 27 -18.65 -6.86 16.77
C GLN A 27 -17.94 -5.57 17.16
N GLY A 28 -18.58 -4.66 17.89
CA GLY A 28 -17.94 -3.44 18.38
C GLY A 28 -16.81 -3.69 19.37
N LEU A 29 -16.95 -4.70 20.24
CA LEU A 29 -15.90 -5.11 21.20
C LEU A 29 -14.74 -5.82 20.48
N LEU A 30 -15.02 -6.65 19.46
CA LEU A 30 -14.00 -7.27 18.63
C LEU A 30 -13.25 -6.25 17.79
N MET A 31 -13.96 -5.25 17.22
CA MET A 31 -13.34 -4.14 16.49
C MET A 31 -12.45 -3.29 17.40
N ARG A 32 -12.91 -2.92 18.61
CA ARG A 32 -12.10 -2.17 19.58
C ARG A 32 -10.87 -2.95 20.07
N LYS A 33 -10.97 -4.27 20.26
CA LYS A 33 -9.80 -5.11 20.56
C LYS A 33 -8.86 -5.24 19.36
N ALA A 34 -9.37 -5.28 18.14
CA ALA A 34 -8.55 -5.27 16.91
C ALA A 34 -7.86 -3.91 16.70
N GLU A 35 -8.53 -2.80 17.02
CA GLU A 35 -7.93 -1.45 17.00
C GLU A 35 -6.89 -1.24 18.10
N SER A 36 -7.05 -1.90 19.27
CA SER A 36 -6.10 -1.76 20.39
C SER A 36 -4.84 -2.63 20.23
N TYR A 37 -4.81 -3.53 19.29
CA TYR A 37 -3.64 -4.36 18.96
C TYR A 37 -3.12 -4.05 17.58
N ASN A 38 -2.65 -2.82 17.38
CA ASN A 38 -1.87 -2.44 16.21
C ASN A 38 -0.37 -2.50 16.61
N PRO A 39 0.31 -3.65 16.41
CA PRO A 39 1.67 -3.85 16.90
C PRO A 39 2.71 -3.00 16.17
N VAL A 40 2.31 -2.27 15.11
CA VAL A 40 3.21 -1.47 14.29
C VAL A 40 2.68 -0.04 14.25
N GLN A 41 3.02 0.76 15.25
CA GLN A 41 2.69 2.19 15.29
C GLN A 41 3.83 3.07 14.75
N ASP A 42 5.03 2.51 14.51
CA ASP A 42 6.21 3.27 14.13
C ASP A 42 6.81 2.76 12.80
N ASP A 43 7.33 3.70 11.99
CA ASP A 43 8.06 3.42 10.74
C ASP A 43 9.22 2.46 10.96
N VAL A 44 9.96 2.67 12.05
CA VAL A 44 11.14 1.87 12.43
C VAL A 44 10.77 0.40 12.60
N GLU A 45 9.62 0.13 13.21
CA GLU A 45 9.14 -1.23 13.45
C GLU A 45 8.71 -1.90 12.13
N LEU A 46 7.95 -1.20 11.28
CA LEU A 46 7.55 -1.72 9.97
C LEU A 46 8.75 -2.05 9.09
N VAL A 47 9.69 -1.11 8.95
CA VAL A 47 10.93 -1.31 8.18
C VAL A 47 11.74 -2.48 8.73
N SER A 48 11.88 -2.59 10.05
CA SER A 48 12.60 -3.68 10.70
C SER A 48 11.99 -5.05 10.37
N ILE A 49 10.66 -5.17 10.43
CA ILE A 49 9.95 -6.41 10.08
C ILE A 49 10.13 -6.74 8.60
N LEU A 50 9.95 -5.77 7.70
CA LEU A 50 10.12 -5.97 6.27
C LEU A 50 11.54 -6.45 5.93
N ARG A 51 12.57 -5.79 6.51
CA ARG A 51 13.98 -6.20 6.31
C ARG A 51 14.24 -7.63 6.76
N ARG A 52 13.86 -7.98 7.98
CA ARG A 52 14.09 -9.31 8.55
C ARG A 52 13.41 -10.44 7.78
N ARG A 53 12.28 -10.16 7.16
CA ARG A 53 11.48 -11.19 6.49
C ARG A 53 11.77 -11.32 5.00
N ILE A 54 12.26 -10.26 4.37
CA ILE A 54 12.44 -10.22 2.90
C ILE A 54 13.90 -10.36 2.52
N PHE A 55 14.84 -9.81 3.33
CA PHE A 55 16.25 -9.77 2.99
C PHE A 55 17.08 -10.60 3.98
N SER A 56 18.06 -11.32 3.47
CA SER A 56 19.03 -12.05 4.30
C SER A 56 20.02 -11.11 4.98
N LYS A 57 20.40 -10.01 4.31
CA LYS A 57 21.31 -8.98 4.79
C LYS A 57 20.98 -7.63 4.15
N VAL A 58 21.12 -6.57 4.92
CA VAL A 58 21.05 -5.18 4.45
C VAL A 58 22.37 -4.50 4.81
N ASP A 59 23.06 -3.94 3.82
CA ASP A 59 24.35 -3.30 3.99
C ASP A 59 24.18 -1.84 4.39
N LYS A 60 24.67 -1.47 5.57
CA LYS A 60 24.55 -0.12 6.12
C LYS A 60 25.46 0.90 5.43
N GLU A 61 26.63 0.48 4.96
CA GLU A 61 27.54 1.37 4.26
C GLU A 61 27.02 1.68 2.86
N GLU A 62 26.40 0.69 2.20
CA GLU A 62 25.71 0.92 0.94
C GLU A 62 24.50 1.85 1.12
N ALA A 63 23.74 1.69 2.21
CA ALA A 63 22.63 2.59 2.55
C ALA A 63 23.08 4.07 2.63
N LYS A 64 24.23 4.35 3.25
CA LYS A 64 24.79 5.70 3.34
C LYS A 64 25.17 6.26 1.97
N LYS A 65 25.87 5.47 1.15
CA LYS A 65 26.27 5.86 -0.21
C LYS A 65 25.06 6.19 -1.08
N VAL A 66 24.03 5.33 -1.03
CA VAL A 66 22.79 5.55 -1.78
C VAL A 66 22.08 6.82 -1.30
N ALA A 67 21.96 7.03 0.00
CA ALA A 67 21.36 8.24 0.56
C ALA A 67 22.12 9.52 0.18
N GLU A 68 23.45 9.47 0.13
CA GLU A 68 24.29 10.57 -0.36
C GLU A 68 24.03 10.89 -1.83
N ALA A 69 24.05 9.88 -2.68
CA ALA A 69 23.79 10.03 -4.11
C ALA A 69 22.38 10.62 -4.39
N TYR A 70 21.37 10.19 -3.63
CA TYR A 70 20.03 10.74 -3.76
C TYR A 70 19.93 12.19 -3.29
N GLN A 71 20.59 12.56 -2.19
CA GLN A 71 20.61 13.94 -1.71
C GLN A 71 21.35 14.87 -2.67
N GLU A 72 22.45 14.42 -3.24
CA GLU A 72 23.17 15.17 -4.28
C GLU A 72 22.28 15.39 -5.51
N PHE A 73 21.64 14.32 -6.00
CA PHE A 73 20.72 14.40 -7.13
C PHE A 73 19.53 15.33 -6.84
N TYR A 74 18.90 15.21 -5.69
CA TYR A 74 17.76 16.05 -5.31
C TYR A 74 18.14 17.52 -5.15
N GLY A 75 19.35 17.81 -4.66
CA GLY A 75 19.89 19.14 -4.50
C GLY A 75 20.37 19.79 -5.81
N SER A 76 20.51 19.01 -6.90
CA SER A 76 20.98 19.52 -8.18
C SER A 76 19.95 20.48 -8.83
N PRO A 77 20.39 21.41 -9.69
CA PRO A 77 19.54 22.51 -10.20
C PRO A 77 18.25 22.05 -10.90
N GLY A 78 18.30 20.93 -11.62
CA GLY A 78 17.15 20.38 -12.33
C GLY A 78 16.06 19.85 -11.38
N PRO A 79 16.34 18.83 -10.58
CA PRO A 79 15.38 18.20 -9.65
C PRO A 79 14.94 19.13 -8.50
N ARG A 80 15.81 20.01 -8.00
CA ARG A 80 15.58 20.81 -6.78
C ARG A 80 14.26 21.58 -6.80
N GLY A 81 13.85 22.10 -7.94
CA GLY A 81 12.58 22.83 -8.08
C GLY A 81 11.33 21.93 -8.07
N LEU A 82 11.51 20.61 -8.22
CA LEU A 82 10.43 19.62 -8.29
C LEU A 82 10.34 18.77 -7.02
N ILE A 83 11.41 18.72 -6.22
CA ILE A 83 11.49 17.92 -5.00
C ILE A 83 10.93 18.71 -3.81
N PRO A 84 10.00 18.12 -3.02
CA PRO A 84 9.50 18.74 -1.81
C PRO A 84 10.61 19.05 -0.80
N ASN A 85 10.50 20.15 -0.07
CA ASN A 85 11.53 20.60 0.88
C ASN A 85 11.80 19.59 2.01
N ASP A 86 10.80 18.79 2.41
CA ASP A 86 10.91 17.73 3.41
C ASP A 86 11.73 16.52 2.92
N ALA A 87 11.93 16.38 1.62
CA ALA A 87 12.82 15.38 1.02
C ALA A 87 14.28 15.88 0.89
N LEU A 88 14.57 17.13 1.25
CA LEU A 88 15.89 17.75 1.22
C LEU A 88 16.44 17.89 2.64
N GLY A 89 17.77 17.90 2.77
CA GLY A 89 18.46 18.17 4.02
C GLY A 89 18.80 16.91 4.84
N LYS A 90 19.39 17.17 6.02
CA LYS A 90 19.99 16.14 6.86
C LYS A 90 18.98 15.08 7.33
N ASN A 91 17.84 15.49 7.82
CA ASN A 91 16.79 14.59 8.31
C ASN A 91 16.26 13.65 7.22
N ALA A 92 16.14 14.15 5.98
CA ALA A 92 15.71 13.36 4.85
C ALA A 92 16.76 12.30 4.48
N LYS A 93 18.06 12.66 4.54
CA LYS A 93 19.17 11.72 4.34
C LYS A 93 19.18 10.63 5.42
N GLU A 94 19.03 11.00 6.69
CA GLU A 94 18.98 10.03 7.81
C GLU A 94 17.81 9.06 7.63
N ARG A 95 16.61 9.55 7.33
CA ARG A 95 15.46 8.69 7.03
C ARG A 95 15.70 7.75 5.85
N MET A 96 16.42 8.19 4.82
CA MET A 96 16.74 7.33 3.68
C MET A 96 17.68 6.19 4.06
N VAL A 97 18.64 6.43 4.98
CA VAL A 97 19.50 5.39 5.55
C VAL A 97 18.70 4.43 6.44
N ASP A 98 17.81 4.99 7.27
CA ASP A 98 16.99 4.22 8.21
C ASP A 98 15.96 3.35 7.50
N ASP A 99 15.42 3.80 6.38
CA ASP A 99 14.42 3.06 5.61
C ASP A 99 15.03 2.14 4.54
N TYR A 100 16.33 2.25 4.25
CA TYR A 100 17.00 1.45 3.21
C TYR A 100 16.72 -0.06 3.36
N PRO A 101 16.43 -0.83 2.29
CA PRO A 101 16.47 -0.47 0.88
C PRO A 101 15.18 0.17 0.32
N PHE A 102 14.26 0.58 1.16
CA PHE A 102 13.04 1.23 0.75
C PHE A 102 13.24 2.75 0.67
N HIS A 103 12.64 3.38 -0.33
CA HIS A 103 12.53 4.83 -0.34
C HIS A 103 11.56 5.28 0.77
N PRO A 104 11.84 6.34 1.55
CA PRO A 104 10.96 6.78 2.65
C PRO A 104 9.51 6.98 2.23
N LYS A 105 9.29 7.45 1.00
CA LYS A 105 7.94 7.63 0.43
C LYS A 105 7.20 6.29 0.26
N THR A 106 7.90 5.19 0.04
CA THR A 106 7.28 3.86 -0.06
C THR A 106 6.77 3.40 1.30
N ILE A 107 7.53 3.63 2.36
CA ILE A 107 7.13 3.30 3.72
C ILE A 107 5.94 4.16 4.16
N SER A 108 6.00 5.48 3.94
CA SER A 108 4.88 6.36 4.27
C SER A 108 3.62 6.04 3.46
N LEU A 109 3.71 5.69 2.18
CA LEU A 109 2.57 5.23 1.38
C LEU A 109 1.92 3.99 1.98
N ILE A 110 2.73 3.00 2.34
CA ILE A 110 2.22 1.74 2.92
C ILE A 110 1.56 2.00 4.27
N ARG A 111 2.20 2.78 5.15
CA ARG A 111 1.68 3.08 6.49
C ARG A 111 0.45 4.00 6.45
N ASP A 112 0.61 5.16 5.79
CA ASP A 112 -0.34 6.26 5.92
C ASP A 112 -1.54 6.12 4.99
N LYS A 113 -1.39 5.33 3.93
CA LYS A 113 -2.42 5.12 2.91
C LYS A 113 -2.93 3.68 2.92
N LEU A 114 -2.13 2.74 2.44
CA LEU A 114 -2.59 1.36 2.26
C LEU A 114 -2.93 0.70 3.60
N GLY A 115 -2.16 0.97 4.65
CA GLY A 115 -2.37 0.46 6.00
C GLY A 115 -3.65 0.94 6.68
N GLN A 116 -4.25 2.03 6.20
CA GLN A 116 -5.53 2.53 6.70
C GLN A 116 -6.74 1.71 6.21
N ALA A 117 -6.56 0.89 5.18
CA ALA A 117 -7.61 0.00 4.71
C ALA A 117 -7.76 -1.20 5.66
N PRO A 118 -8.95 -1.41 6.27
CA PRO A 118 -9.13 -2.44 7.30
C PRO A 118 -8.78 -3.86 6.85
N LYS A 119 -9.03 -4.18 5.58
CA LYS A 119 -8.74 -5.49 4.99
C LYS A 119 -7.26 -5.68 4.62
N PHE A 120 -6.46 -4.62 4.59
CA PHE A 120 -5.05 -4.71 4.23
C PHE A 120 -4.22 -5.43 5.29
N MET A 121 -4.67 -5.39 6.57
CA MET A 121 -4.00 -6.04 7.70
C MET A 121 -2.54 -5.60 7.83
N GLN A 122 -2.34 -4.31 7.82
CA GLN A 122 -1.07 -3.57 7.92
C GLN A 122 0.23 -4.39 7.72
N THR A 123 0.76 -5.05 8.75
CA THR A 123 2.03 -5.82 8.67
C THR A 123 1.98 -6.96 7.65
N ARG A 124 0.90 -7.75 7.64
CA ARG A 124 0.78 -8.91 6.74
C ARG A 124 0.57 -8.48 5.29
N GLY A 125 -0.24 -7.44 5.08
CA GLY A 125 -0.46 -6.85 3.77
C GLY A 125 0.81 -6.23 3.21
N SER A 126 1.54 -5.50 4.05
CA SER A 126 2.83 -4.88 3.70
C SER A 126 3.88 -5.92 3.31
N LEU A 127 4.02 -7.00 4.10
CA LEU A 127 4.93 -8.09 3.79
C LEU A 127 4.61 -8.75 2.46
N LEU A 128 3.34 -9.05 2.20
CA LEU A 128 2.92 -9.70 0.97
C LEU A 128 3.14 -8.80 -0.24
N LEU A 129 2.74 -7.52 -0.14
CA LEU A 129 2.92 -6.51 -1.18
C LEU A 129 4.40 -6.34 -1.53
N MET A 130 5.24 -6.16 -0.50
CA MET A 130 6.68 -5.99 -0.69
C MET A 130 7.38 -7.25 -1.22
N THR A 131 6.91 -8.44 -0.84
CA THR A 131 7.42 -9.70 -1.40
C THR A 131 7.17 -9.77 -2.91
N TYR A 132 5.98 -9.39 -3.37
CA TYR A 132 5.70 -9.34 -4.81
C TYR A 132 6.54 -8.29 -5.53
N ALA A 133 6.66 -7.09 -4.95
CA ALA A 133 7.49 -6.02 -5.51
C ALA A 133 8.97 -6.44 -5.63
N VAL A 134 9.53 -7.03 -4.58
CA VAL A 134 10.93 -7.49 -4.58
C VAL A 134 11.12 -8.62 -5.58
N ARG A 135 10.20 -9.59 -5.68
CA ARG A 135 10.25 -10.63 -6.72
C ARG A 135 10.35 -10.02 -8.10
N ASN A 136 9.49 -9.05 -8.42
CA ASN A 136 9.50 -8.39 -9.74
C ASN A 136 10.81 -7.63 -9.98
N ILE A 137 11.36 -6.97 -8.94
CA ILE A 137 12.66 -6.30 -9.01
C ILE A 137 13.79 -7.31 -9.29
N LEU A 138 13.72 -8.51 -8.74
CA LEU A 138 14.74 -9.54 -8.99
C LEU A 138 14.76 -10.04 -10.44
N GLU A 139 13.68 -9.90 -11.17
CA GLU A 139 13.56 -10.31 -12.57
C GLU A 139 14.14 -9.27 -13.54
N VAL A 140 14.28 -7.99 -13.16
CA VAL A 140 14.83 -6.97 -14.03
C VAL A 140 16.37 -7.00 -14.06
N LYS A 141 16.97 -6.68 -15.23
CA LYS A 141 18.42 -6.69 -15.42
C LYS A 141 19.13 -5.65 -14.54
N LYS A 142 18.60 -4.41 -14.53
CA LYS A 142 19.16 -3.30 -13.74
C LYS A 142 18.37 -3.14 -12.46
N LYS A 143 18.98 -3.51 -11.33
CA LYS A 143 18.34 -3.39 -10.02
C LYS A 143 18.25 -1.92 -9.60
N PRO A 144 17.13 -1.47 -9.03
CA PRO A 144 17.04 -0.14 -8.44
C PRO A 144 17.88 -0.06 -7.15
N GLN A 145 18.40 1.12 -6.85
CA GLN A 145 19.12 1.38 -5.61
C GLN A 145 18.18 1.47 -4.40
N LEU A 146 16.94 1.97 -4.63
CA LEU A 146 15.87 2.04 -3.64
C LEU A 146 14.57 1.47 -4.23
N ILE A 147 13.76 0.90 -3.37
CA ILE A 147 12.42 0.42 -3.71
C ILE A 147 11.45 1.59 -3.57
N HIS A 148 11.05 2.17 -4.71
CA HIS A 148 10.11 3.29 -4.81
C HIS A 148 8.64 2.83 -4.84
N PRO A 149 7.66 3.73 -4.60
CA PRO A 149 6.24 3.45 -4.80
C PRO A 149 5.92 2.86 -6.17
N SER A 150 6.61 3.29 -7.22
CA SER A 150 6.46 2.80 -8.59
C SER A 150 6.81 1.32 -8.79
N HIS A 151 7.49 0.68 -7.82
CA HIS A 151 7.75 -0.76 -7.83
C HIS A 151 6.60 -1.58 -7.25
N LEU A 152 5.64 -0.93 -6.58
CA LEU A 152 4.36 -1.53 -6.19
C LEU A 152 3.39 -1.52 -7.37
N ASP A 153 3.80 -2.08 -8.49
CA ASP A 153 3.19 -1.89 -9.80
C ASP A 153 1.94 -2.76 -10.01
N PRO A 154 0.75 -2.16 -10.16
CA PRO A 154 -0.49 -2.90 -10.39
C PRO A 154 -0.57 -3.60 -11.76
N ARG A 155 0.43 -3.45 -12.63
CA ARG A 155 0.57 -4.29 -13.84
C ARG A 155 0.86 -5.74 -13.46
N ASP A 156 1.57 -5.99 -12.34
CA ASP A 156 1.69 -7.32 -11.76
C ASP A 156 0.34 -7.80 -11.23
N THR A 157 -0.07 -9.01 -11.64
CA THR A 157 -1.37 -9.58 -11.30
C THR A 157 -1.52 -9.81 -9.79
N ASN A 158 -0.47 -10.24 -9.08
CA ASN A 158 -0.54 -10.50 -7.65
C ASN A 158 -0.67 -9.20 -6.85
N ILE A 159 0.07 -8.16 -7.26
CA ILE A 159 -0.05 -6.82 -6.66
C ILE A 159 -1.45 -6.27 -6.91
N ARG A 160 -1.93 -6.33 -8.15
CA ARG A 160 -3.27 -5.85 -8.53
C ARG A 160 -4.37 -6.54 -7.73
N GLU A 161 -4.36 -7.86 -7.66
CA GLU A 161 -5.35 -8.63 -6.91
C GLU A 161 -5.29 -8.34 -5.40
N LEU A 162 -4.09 -8.19 -4.83
CA LEU A 162 -3.94 -7.83 -3.42
C LEU A 162 -4.55 -6.45 -3.14
N LEU A 163 -4.23 -5.47 -3.97
CA LEU A 163 -4.76 -4.11 -3.85
C LEU A 163 -6.29 -4.11 -4.03
N ALA A 164 -6.82 -4.74 -5.07
CA ALA A 164 -8.24 -4.80 -5.35
C ALA A 164 -9.03 -5.48 -4.21
N LYS A 165 -8.51 -6.58 -3.66
CA LYS A 165 -9.21 -7.34 -2.61
C LYS A 165 -9.08 -6.73 -1.21
N ARG A 166 -8.00 -5.99 -0.93
CA ARG A 166 -7.67 -5.55 0.44
C ARG A 166 -7.65 -4.05 0.66
N VAL A 167 -7.50 -3.27 -0.39
CA VAL A 167 -7.40 -1.80 -0.29
C VAL A 167 -8.59 -1.13 -0.96
N PHE A 168 -9.03 -1.64 -2.11
CA PHE A 168 -10.03 -1.01 -2.97
C PHE A 168 -11.23 -1.91 -3.17
N ASP A 169 -12.19 -1.83 -2.28
CA ASP A 169 -13.33 -2.75 -2.22
C ASP A 169 -14.47 -2.41 -3.23
N ASP A 170 -14.35 -1.34 -4.01
CA ASP A 170 -15.47 -0.77 -4.79
C ASP A 170 -15.34 -0.92 -6.33
N GLY A 171 -14.37 -1.65 -6.82
CA GLY A 171 -14.15 -1.88 -8.26
C GLY A 171 -13.71 -0.65 -9.07
N ARG A 172 -13.78 0.57 -8.51
CA ARG A 172 -13.40 1.80 -9.22
C ARG A 172 -11.93 1.83 -9.61
N LEU A 173 -11.06 1.37 -8.71
CA LEU A 173 -9.64 1.30 -9.01
C LEU A 173 -9.32 0.26 -10.07
N GLU A 174 -10.03 -0.86 -10.09
CA GLU A 174 -9.82 -1.90 -11.10
C GLU A 174 -10.05 -1.35 -12.51
N ASN A 175 -11.11 -0.57 -12.69
CA ASN A 175 -11.38 0.14 -13.94
C ASN A 175 -10.27 1.15 -14.28
N ALA A 176 -9.80 1.93 -13.30
CA ALA A 176 -8.70 2.88 -13.50
C ALA A 176 -7.39 2.16 -13.88
N ILE A 177 -7.06 1.07 -13.20
CA ILE A 177 -5.88 0.24 -13.54
C ILE A 177 -5.99 -0.30 -14.97
N HIS A 178 -7.15 -0.82 -15.37
CA HIS A 178 -7.35 -1.32 -16.72
C HIS A 178 -7.24 -0.23 -17.78
N THR A 179 -7.79 0.94 -17.53
CA THR A 179 -7.77 2.06 -18.48
C THR A 179 -6.37 2.67 -18.60
N GLU A 180 -5.70 2.85 -17.47
CA GLU A 180 -4.48 3.65 -17.39
C GLU A 180 -3.20 2.82 -17.50
N LEU A 181 -3.18 1.58 -16.96
CA LEU A 181 -1.95 0.78 -16.83
C LEU A 181 -1.95 -0.54 -17.60
N VAL A 182 -3.06 -1.28 -17.62
CA VAL A 182 -3.04 -2.67 -18.14
C VAL A 182 -3.61 -2.75 -19.54
N GLY A 183 -4.65 -2.00 -19.90
CA GLY A 183 -5.26 -1.91 -21.20
C GLY A 183 -5.67 -3.23 -21.84
N LYS A 184 -6.69 -3.18 -22.71
CA LYS A 184 -7.01 -4.26 -23.66
C LYS A 184 -7.04 -3.66 -25.05
N GLY A 185 -6.63 -4.41 -26.07
CA GLY A 185 -6.64 -3.95 -27.45
C GLY A 185 -5.55 -2.91 -27.76
N GLU A 186 -5.91 -1.64 -27.86
CA GLU A 186 -4.96 -0.55 -28.18
C GLU A 186 -3.94 -0.22 -27.08
N GLY A 187 -4.00 -0.90 -25.94
CA GLY A 187 -3.14 -0.67 -24.79
C GLY A 187 -3.67 0.40 -23.84
N ALA A 188 -3.14 0.42 -22.61
CA ALA A 188 -3.44 1.43 -21.61
C ALA A 188 -2.83 2.79 -21.98
N ARG A 189 -3.37 3.88 -21.44
CA ARG A 189 -2.89 5.24 -21.75
C ARG A 189 -1.41 5.42 -21.42
N ALA A 190 -0.96 4.95 -20.26
CA ALA A 190 0.45 5.01 -19.88
C ALA A 190 1.34 4.19 -20.79
N GLN A 191 0.89 3.00 -21.24
CA GLN A 191 1.65 2.16 -22.17
C GLN A 191 1.86 2.84 -23.54
N ARG A 192 0.85 3.56 -24.03
CA ARG A 192 0.98 4.32 -25.30
C ARG A 192 2.03 5.43 -25.17
N ILE A 193 2.10 6.11 -24.03
CA ILE A 193 3.12 7.10 -23.76
C ILE A 193 4.50 6.43 -23.70
N ASP A 194 4.63 5.32 -22.99
CA ASP A 194 5.87 4.56 -22.87
C ASP A 194 6.39 4.08 -24.22
N GLN A 195 5.50 3.65 -25.11
CA GLN A 195 5.87 3.25 -26.48
C GLN A 195 6.46 4.41 -27.28
N VAL A 196 5.90 5.62 -27.17
CA VAL A 196 6.40 6.81 -27.85
C VAL A 196 7.81 7.19 -27.39
N PHE A 197 8.08 7.08 -26.11
CA PHE A 197 9.35 7.47 -25.50
C PHE A 197 10.36 6.32 -25.34
N GLY A 198 9.98 5.08 -25.63
CA GLY A 198 10.85 3.90 -25.48
C GLY A 198 11.24 3.62 -24.03
N THR A 199 10.38 3.95 -23.06
CA THR A 199 10.63 3.80 -21.62
C THR A 199 9.43 3.18 -20.93
N ASP A 200 9.50 2.94 -19.61
CA ASP A 200 8.38 2.55 -18.75
C ASP A 200 8.00 3.66 -17.73
N ILE A 201 8.47 4.87 -17.98
CA ILE A 201 8.32 6.01 -17.03
C ILE A 201 6.84 6.39 -16.88
N GLY A 202 6.08 6.45 -17.96
CA GLY A 202 4.65 6.76 -17.93
C GLY A 202 3.86 5.79 -17.06
N SER A 203 4.08 4.49 -17.25
CA SER A 203 3.47 3.44 -16.43
C SER A 203 3.88 3.54 -14.96
N ARG A 204 5.14 3.82 -14.65
CA ARG A 204 5.64 3.96 -13.28
C ARG A 204 5.08 5.18 -12.56
N ILE A 205 4.99 6.31 -13.25
CA ILE A 205 4.36 7.53 -12.72
C ILE A 205 2.88 7.27 -12.45
N THR A 206 2.17 6.68 -13.42
CA THR A 206 0.74 6.38 -13.29
C THR A 206 0.46 5.42 -12.14
N ALA A 207 1.28 4.37 -11.97
CA ALA A 207 1.18 3.46 -10.83
C ALA A 207 1.33 4.19 -9.50
N SER A 208 2.32 5.08 -9.40
CA SER A 208 2.54 5.89 -8.18
C SER A 208 1.36 6.82 -7.88
N ILE A 209 0.82 7.50 -8.89
CA ILE A 209 -0.35 8.37 -8.75
C ILE A 209 -1.58 7.59 -8.32
N LEU A 210 -1.85 6.43 -8.93
CA LEU A 210 -2.97 5.58 -8.54
C LEU A 210 -2.89 5.14 -7.08
N LEU A 211 -1.72 4.72 -6.62
CA LEU A 211 -1.51 4.31 -5.23
C LEU A 211 -1.68 5.48 -4.25
N GLU A 212 -1.20 6.67 -4.58
CA GLU A 212 -1.32 7.85 -3.74
C GLU A 212 -2.75 8.42 -3.69
N SER A 213 -3.49 8.33 -4.80
CA SER A 213 -4.85 8.88 -4.91
C SER A 213 -5.94 7.94 -4.38
N ALA A 214 -5.64 6.67 -4.26
CA ALA A 214 -6.60 5.61 -4.09
C ALA A 214 -7.47 5.69 -2.81
N LEU A 215 -7.01 6.34 -1.75
CA LEU A 215 -7.71 6.45 -0.46
C LEU A 215 -8.31 7.83 -0.18
N VAL A 216 -8.18 8.78 -1.11
CA VAL A 216 -8.74 10.14 -0.92
C VAL A 216 -10.28 10.13 -0.98
N GLY A 217 -10.88 9.08 -1.57
CA GLY A 217 -12.34 8.92 -1.69
C GLY A 217 -13.04 8.21 -0.51
N VAL A 218 -12.33 7.77 0.52
CA VAL A 218 -12.91 7.01 1.65
C VAL A 218 -13.32 7.91 2.83
N ARG A 219 -13.07 9.22 2.76
CA ARG A 219 -13.59 10.21 3.73
C ARG A 219 -14.89 10.82 3.17
N GLY A 220 -15.95 10.06 3.28
CA GLY A 220 -17.33 10.48 3.12
C GLY A 220 -18.14 10.04 4.32
#